data_014480cd3df57e103501ab3948383a1e
#
_entry.id   014480cd3df57e103501ab3948383a1e
#
_cell.length_a   1.000
_cell.length_b   1.000
_cell.length_c   1.000
_cell.angle_alpha   90.00
_cell.angle_beta   90.00
_cell.angle_gamma   90.00
#
_symmetry.space_group_name_H-M   'P 1'
#
loop_
_entity.id
_entity.type
_entity.pdbx_description
1 polymer ?
#
loop_
_entity_poly.entity_id
_entity_poly.type
_entity_poly.pdbx_seq_one_letter_code
_entity_poly.pdbx_strand_id
1 'polypeptide(L)'
;VITGIFILPDTPLSIFTLLSVLFFIKYFQGENNKHLLLAGIFAGLAMLSKYSGAFIWIGVGLYVILYRRKEFKNPYMYLTVIISAVFLLPILIWNINNEFISFTFHGDRVGFFGEFHPEYFLAELVGEFGYNNPVNYVLVIISLISLIKGNKFIDDMPRRLILWLSLPLIFMFWFFSMTRKILPHWTSPSFILLMLFVAAQLADKYEIKEQ
;
A
#
# COMPACT_ATOMS: atom_id res chain seq x y z
N VAL A 1 9.52 -3.66 12.59
CA VAL A 1 10.81 -3.82 13.30
C VAL A 1 11.66 -4.89 12.62
N ILE A 2 11.11 -6.09 12.35
CA ILE A 2 11.84 -7.21 11.73
C ILE A 2 12.41 -6.81 10.36
N THR A 3 11.62 -6.16 9.51
CA THR A 3 12.03 -5.70 8.17
C THR A 3 13.14 -4.65 8.18
N GLY A 4 13.29 -3.89 9.27
CA GLY A 4 14.35 -2.89 9.41
C GLY A 4 15.68 -3.48 9.89
N ILE A 5 15.67 -4.65 10.54
CA ILE A 5 16.87 -5.34 11.02
C ILE A 5 17.44 -6.23 9.92
N PHE A 6 16.59 -6.92 9.18
CA PHE A 6 16.98 -7.70 8.01
C PHE A 6 16.93 -6.79 6.78
N ILE A 7 17.98 -6.82 5.93
CA ILE A 7 18.03 -6.09 4.66
C ILE A 7 17.04 -6.75 3.68
N LEU A 8 15.76 -6.48 3.88
CA LEU A 8 14.67 -6.98 3.04
C LEU A 8 14.20 -5.87 2.10
N PRO A 9 13.76 -6.20 0.88
CA PRO A 9 13.17 -5.24 -0.05
C PRO A 9 11.94 -4.51 0.51
N ASP A 10 11.33 -5.04 1.57
CA ASP A 10 10.18 -4.45 2.25
C ASP A 10 10.50 -3.15 3.00
N THR A 11 11.75 -2.97 3.44
CA THR A 11 12.17 -1.71 4.10
C THR A 11 12.16 -0.52 3.15
N PRO A 12 12.89 -0.53 2.01
CA PRO A 12 12.83 0.57 1.04
C PRO A 12 11.43 0.70 0.42
N LEU A 13 10.72 -0.40 0.15
CA LEU A 13 9.33 -0.36 -0.29
C LEU A 13 8.46 0.46 0.67
N SER A 14 8.54 0.20 1.98
CA SER A 14 7.74 0.88 2.99
C SER A 14 8.05 2.38 3.07
N ILE A 15 9.34 2.73 3.06
CA ILE A 15 9.78 4.13 3.08
C ILE A 15 9.26 4.87 1.85
N PHE A 16 9.47 4.33 0.65
CA PHE A 16 9.05 4.98 -0.58
C PHE A 16 7.53 5.00 -0.73
N THR A 17 6.82 4.00 -0.23
CA THR A 17 5.35 4.02 -0.17
C THR A 17 4.85 5.15 0.71
N LEU A 18 5.38 5.31 1.93
CA LEU A 18 5.00 6.40 2.83
C LEU A 18 5.29 7.78 2.23
N LEU A 19 6.46 7.96 1.60
CA LEU A 19 6.81 9.22 0.92
C LEU A 19 5.87 9.49 -0.27
N SER A 20 5.57 8.49 -1.07
CA SER A 20 4.62 8.60 -2.17
C SER A 20 3.24 9.04 -1.68
N VAL A 21 2.73 8.38 -0.63
CA VAL A 21 1.43 8.72 -0.02
C VAL A 21 1.43 10.13 0.55
N LEU A 22 2.49 10.54 1.25
CA LEU A 22 2.63 11.91 1.76
C LEU A 22 2.51 12.95 0.64
N PHE A 23 3.18 12.72 -0.49
CA PHE A 23 3.14 13.66 -1.61
C PHE A 23 1.81 13.61 -2.37
N PHE A 24 1.14 12.46 -2.48
CA PHE A 24 -0.23 12.39 -2.98
C PHE A 24 -1.20 13.16 -2.06
N ILE A 25 -1.09 13.04 -0.74
CA ILE A 25 -1.90 13.82 0.20
C ILE A 25 -1.67 15.32 -0.03
N LYS A 26 -0.41 15.78 -0.06
CA LYS A 26 -0.07 17.18 -0.32
C LYS A 26 -0.60 17.68 -1.68
N TYR A 27 -0.55 16.85 -2.70
CA TYR A 27 -1.11 17.18 -4.00
C TYR A 27 -2.63 17.34 -3.94
N PHE A 28 -3.34 16.37 -3.42
CA PHE A 28 -4.81 16.42 -3.37
C PHE A 28 -5.36 17.50 -2.42
N GLN A 29 -4.55 17.99 -1.47
CA GLN A 29 -4.89 19.14 -0.62
C GLN A 29 -4.64 20.48 -1.30
N GLY A 30 -3.50 20.64 -1.98
CA GLY A 30 -3.02 21.92 -2.48
C GLY A 30 -2.92 22.02 -4.00
N GLU A 31 -3.22 20.96 -4.75
CA GLU A 31 -3.19 20.87 -6.23
C GLU A 31 -1.86 21.30 -6.88
N ASN A 32 -0.74 21.21 -6.14
CA ASN A 32 0.58 21.55 -6.64
C ASN A 32 1.20 20.38 -7.41
N ASN A 33 1.36 20.54 -8.72
CA ASN A 33 1.89 19.50 -9.61
C ASN A 33 3.31 19.02 -9.23
N LYS A 34 4.12 19.82 -8.54
CA LYS A 34 5.43 19.37 -8.02
C LYS A 34 5.27 18.23 -7.03
N HIS A 35 4.26 18.30 -6.16
CA HIS A 35 3.96 17.20 -5.23
C HIS A 35 3.50 15.94 -5.97
N LEU A 36 2.72 16.10 -7.03
CA LEU A 36 2.27 14.98 -7.85
C LEU A 36 3.47 14.27 -8.51
N LEU A 37 4.40 15.02 -9.10
CA LEU A 37 5.61 14.46 -9.71
C LEU A 37 6.49 13.74 -8.67
N LEU A 38 6.68 14.34 -7.48
CA LEU A 38 7.41 13.69 -6.37
C LEU A 38 6.72 12.40 -5.91
N ALA A 39 5.38 12.39 -5.82
CA ALA A 39 4.63 11.18 -5.52
C ALA A 39 4.94 10.07 -6.53
N GLY A 40 5.02 10.40 -7.81
CA GLY A 40 5.36 9.45 -8.87
C GLY A 40 6.79 8.91 -8.78
N ILE A 41 7.76 9.77 -8.48
CA ILE A 41 9.15 9.33 -8.27
C ILE A 41 9.20 8.30 -7.14
N PHE A 42 8.58 8.58 -5.99
CA PHE A 42 8.58 7.66 -4.86
C PHE A 42 7.74 6.41 -5.12
N ALA A 43 6.64 6.50 -5.88
CA ALA A 43 5.91 5.32 -6.34
C ALA A 43 6.78 4.43 -7.24
N GLY A 44 7.55 5.03 -8.16
CA GLY A 44 8.50 4.31 -9.01
C GLY A 44 9.61 3.61 -8.20
N LEU A 45 10.18 4.30 -7.21
CA LEU A 45 11.17 3.71 -6.31
C LEU A 45 10.58 2.57 -5.45
N ALA A 46 9.32 2.70 -5.02
CA ALA A 46 8.61 1.62 -4.33
C ALA A 46 8.44 0.39 -5.25
N MET A 47 8.04 0.59 -6.50
CA MET A 47 7.91 -0.47 -7.51
C MET A 47 9.26 -1.12 -7.84
N LEU A 48 10.34 -0.33 -7.91
CA LEU A 48 11.69 -0.84 -8.11
C LEU A 48 12.16 -1.70 -6.93
N SER A 49 11.74 -1.34 -5.70
CA SER A 49 12.06 -2.11 -4.50
C SER A 49 11.35 -3.46 -4.46
N LYS A 50 10.07 -3.50 -4.84
CA LYS A 50 9.26 -4.72 -4.88
C LYS A 50 8.03 -4.51 -5.77
N TYR A 51 7.63 -5.54 -6.53
CA TYR A 51 6.47 -5.47 -7.44
C TYR A 51 5.16 -5.02 -6.77
N SER A 52 4.98 -5.33 -5.47
CA SER A 52 3.81 -4.88 -4.71
C SER A 52 3.70 -3.36 -4.58
N GLY A 53 4.77 -2.61 -4.85
CA GLY A 53 4.71 -1.15 -4.98
C GLY A 53 3.75 -0.66 -6.08
N ALA A 54 3.44 -1.49 -7.08
CA ALA A 54 2.45 -1.18 -8.12
C ALA A 54 1.04 -0.95 -7.56
N PHE A 55 0.72 -1.49 -6.38
CA PHE A 55 -0.56 -1.28 -5.72
C PHE A 55 -0.82 0.18 -5.34
N ILE A 56 0.22 1.02 -5.23
CA ILE A 56 0.07 2.47 -5.09
C ILE A 56 -0.78 3.01 -6.24
N TRP A 57 -0.51 2.59 -7.48
CA TRP A 57 -1.25 3.06 -8.65
C TRP A 57 -2.66 2.50 -8.74
N ILE A 58 -2.89 1.27 -8.27
CA ILE A 58 -4.24 0.71 -8.15
C ILE A 58 -5.05 1.55 -7.16
N GLY A 59 -4.49 1.82 -5.97
CA GLY A 59 -5.16 2.62 -4.95
C GLY A 59 -5.42 4.07 -5.37
N VAL A 60 -4.43 4.74 -5.97
CA VAL A 60 -4.58 6.11 -6.50
C VAL A 60 -5.61 6.12 -7.64
N GLY A 61 -5.54 5.15 -8.56
CA GLY A 61 -6.49 5.02 -9.66
C GLY A 61 -7.93 4.90 -9.16
N LEU A 62 -8.19 4.00 -8.20
CA LEU A 62 -9.50 3.84 -7.58
C LEU A 62 -9.96 5.13 -6.87
N TYR A 63 -9.07 5.77 -6.13
CA TYR A 63 -9.37 7.03 -5.48
C TYR A 63 -9.75 8.13 -6.50
N VAL A 64 -8.99 8.26 -7.58
CA VAL A 64 -9.25 9.25 -8.64
C VAL A 64 -10.59 8.96 -9.34
N ILE A 65 -10.84 7.70 -9.69
CA ILE A 65 -12.11 7.29 -10.35
C ILE A 65 -13.32 7.63 -9.47
N LEU A 66 -13.23 7.41 -8.17
CA LEU A 66 -14.35 7.57 -7.26
C LEU A 66 -14.57 9.01 -6.79
N TYR A 67 -13.48 9.76 -6.54
CA TYR A 67 -13.56 11.04 -5.82
C TYR A 67 -12.95 12.23 -6.55
N ARG A 68 -12.10 12.02 -7.55
CA ARG A 68 -11.30 13.09 -8.19
C ARG A 68 -11.22 12.94 -9.71
N ARG A 69 -12.30 12.62 -10.37
CA ARG A 69 -12.36 12.38 -11.85
C ARG A 69 -11.80 13.53 -12.68
N LYS A 70 -11.76 14.76 -12.14
CA LYS A 70 -11.12 15.91 -12.81
C LYS A 70 -9.64 15.68 -13.10
N GLU A 71 -8.96 14.83 -12.32
CA GLU A 71 -7.54 14.52 -12.48
C GLU A 71 -7.22 13.82 -13.81
N PHE A 72 -8.19 13.16 -14.43
CA PHE A 72 -8.03 12.62 -15.78
C PHE A 72 -7.80 13.69 -16.86
N LYS A 73 -8.08 14.97 -16.57
CA LYS A 73 -7.79 16.10 -17.46
C LYS A 73 -6.43 16.74 -17.17
N ASN A 74 -5.78 16.36 -16.07
CA ASN A 74 -4.49 16.90 -15.68
C ASN A 74 -3.34 16.14 -16.39
N PRO A 75 -2.58 16.76 -17.31
CA PRO A 75 -1.48 16.09 -18.03
C PRO A 75 -0.37 15.64 -17.07
N TYR A 76 -0.19 16.33 -15.95
CA TYR A 76 0.82 15.94 -14.95
C TYR A 76 0.48 14.60 -14.29
N MET A 77 -0.78 14.18 -14.23
CA MET A 77 -1.14 12.84 -13.74
C MET A 77 -0.52 11.75 -14.63
N TYR A 78 -0.64 11.91 -15.95
CA TYR A 78 -0.06 10.97 -16.92
C TYR A 78 1.47 11.01 -16.89
N LEU A 79 2.05 12.20 -16.79
CA LEU A 79 3.51 12.35 -16.65
C LEU A 79 4.01 11.65 -15.38
N THR A 80 3.26 11.73 -14.29
CA THR A 80 3.59 11.07 -13.03
C THR A 80 3.60 9.54 -13.15
N VAL A 81 2.61 8.98 -13.89
CA VAL A 81 2.58 7.54 -14.21
C VAL A 81 3.79 7.15 -15.05
N ILE A 82 4.12 7.94 -16.09
CA ILE A 82 5.26 7.68 -16.95
C ILE A 82 6.58 7.71 -16.16
N ILE A 83 6.77 8.71 -15.30
CA ILE A 83 7.95 8.79 -14.42
C ILE A 83 8.06 7.52 -13.56
N SER A 84 6.97 7.07 -12.93
CA SER A 84 6.99 5.83 -12.15
C SER A 84 7.34 4.61 -13.01
N ALA A 85 6.82 4.53 -14.23
CA ALA A 85 7.07 3.41 -15.14
C ALA A 85 8.55 3.35 -15.58
N VAL A 86 9.24 4.49 -15.70
CA VAL A 86 10.67 4.53 -16.04
C VAL A 86 11.52 3.76 -15.01
N PHE A 87 11.14 3.79 -13.71
CA PHE A 87 11.84 3.02 -12.69
C PHE A 87 11.69 1.51 -12.84
N LEU A 88 10.75 1.02 -13.66
CA LEU A 88 10.62 -0.41 -13.97
C LEU A 88 11.56 -0.86 -15.09
N LEU A 89 12.17 0.05 -15.86
CA LEU A 89 13.06 -0.30 -16.97
C LEU A 89 14.20 -1.24 -16.56
N PRO A 90 14.92 -1.03 -15.43
CA PRO A 90 15.97 -1.98 -15.01
C PRO A 90 15.42 -3.39 -14.79
N ILE A 91 14.24 -3.51 -14.18
CA ILE A 91 13.58 -4.81 -13.94
C ILE A 91 13.19 -5.45 -15.26
N LEU A 92 12.63 -4.69 -16.19
CA LEU A 92 12.21 -5.18 -17.50
C LEU A 92 13.42 -5.66 -18.32
N ILE A 93 14.48 -4.85 -18.41
CA ILE A 93 15.72 -5.19 -19.13
C ILE A 93 16.33 -6.47 -18.54
N TRP A 94 16.39 -6.56 -17.20
CA TRP A 94 16.91 -7.76 -16.55
C TRP A 94 16.07 -9.00 -16.89
N ASN A 95 14.74 -8.91 -16.84
CA ASN A 95 13.83 -10.03 -17.16
C ASN A 95 13.95 -10.46 -18.64
N ILE A 96 14.08 -9.51 -19.58
CA ILE A 96 14.30 -9.83 -21.00
C ILE A 96 15.58 -10.66 -21.15
N ASN A 97 16.66 -10.29 -20.46
CA ASN A 97 17.94 -10.99 -20.54
C ASN A 97 17.97 -12.31 -19.76
N ASN A 98 16.96 -12.59 -18.92
CA ASN A 98 16.88 -13.78 -18.07
C ASN A 98 15.56 -14.54 -18.25
N GLU A 99 15.04 -14.59 -19.49
CA GLU A 99 13.88 -15.43 -19.88
C GLU A 99 12.62 -15.22 -19.01
N PHE A 100 12.43 -13.99 -18.50
CA PHE A 100 11.31 -13.63 -17.64
C PHE A 100 11.16 -14.47 -16.36
N ILE A 101 12.25 -15.04 -15.86
CA ILE A 101 12.24 -15.95 -14.70
C ILE A 101 11.56 -15.38 -13.47
N SER A 102 11.66 -14.05 -13.22
CA SER A 102 10.98 -13.43 -12.08
C SER A 102 9.46 -13.50 -12.21
N PHE A 103 8.93 -13.29 -13.40
CA PHE A 103 7.48 -13.33 -13.63
C PHE A 103 6.95 -14.75 -13.53
N THR A 104 7.68 -15.74 -14.06
CA THR A 104 7.33 -17.15 -13.93
C THR A 104 7.31 -17.56 -12.46
N PHE A 105 8.36 -17.25 -11.71
CA PHE A 105 8.47 -17.57 -10.29
C PHE A 105 7.36 -16.96 -9.42
N HIS A 106 6.98 -15.71 -9.71
CA HIS A 106 5.89 -15.06 -8.97
C HIS A 106 4.51 -15.51 -9.47
N GLY A 107 4.35 -15.75 -10.78
CA GLY A 107 3.12 -16.23 -11.40
C GLY A 107 2.65 -17.55 -10.79
N ASP A 108 3.56 -18.48 -10.57
CA ASP A 108 3.26 -19.78 -9.95
C ASP A 108 2.73 -19.66 -8.50
N ARG A 109 3.07 -18.57 -7.83
CA ARG A 109 2.64 -18.30 -6.46
C ARG A 109 1.31 -17.54 -6.36
N VAL A 110 0.90 -16.85 -7.43
CA VAL A 110 -0.26 -15.94 -7.47
C VAL A 110 -1.24 -16.43 -8.54
N GLY A 111 -1.64 -17.71 -8.47
CA GLY A 111 -2.61 -18.29 -9.40
C GLY A 111 -4.05 -18.03 -8.96
N PHE A 112 -4.92 -17.62 -9.92
CA PHE A 112 -6.34 -17.39 -9.68
C PHE A 112 -7.14 -18.69 -9.50
N PHE A 113 -6.58 -19.83 -9.89
CA PHE A 113 -7.26 -21.12 -9.86
C PHE A 113 -6.50 -22.13 -8.99
N GLY A 114 -7.21 -22.82 -8.11
CA GLY A 114 -6.67 -23.84 -7.22
C GLY A 114 -7.78 -24.44 -6.37
N GLU A 115 -7.50 -25.54 -5.69
CA GLU A 115 -8.41 -26.08 -4.68
C GLU A 115 -8.52 -25.12 -3.51
N PHE A 116 -9.69 -25.08 -2.88
CA PHE A 116 -9.95 -24.22 -1.74
C PHE A 116 -9.33 -24.80 -0.47
N HIS A 117 -8.45 -24.05 0.17
CA HIS A 117 -7.69 -24.41 1.36
C HIS A 117 -7.93 -23.41 2.51
N PRO A 118 -8.99 -23.57 3.31
CA PRO A 118 -9.29 -22.65 4.39
C PRO A 118 -8.16 -22.53 5.43
N GLU A 119 -7.34 -23.59 5.58
CA GLU A 119 -6.17 -23.61 6.45
C GLU A 119 -5.09 -22.60 6.01
N TYR A 120 -4.94 -22.32 4.71
CA TYR A 120 -3.99 -21.32 4.22
C TYR A 120 -4.47 -19.90 4.54
N PHE A 121 -5.77 -19.64 4.38
CA PHE A 121 -6.36 -18.37 4.75
C PHE A 121 -6.22 -18.10 6.26
N LEU A 122 -6.49 -19.09 7.08
CA LEU A 122 -6.31 -18.97 8.54
C LEU A 122 -4.84 -18.74 8.91
N ALA A 123 -3.91 -19.45 8.26
CA ALA A 123 -2.48 -19.28 8.47
C ALA A 123 -2.02 -17.87 8.06
N GLU A 124 -2.59 -17.30 6.99
CA GLU A 124 -2.32 -15.91 6.57
C GLU A 124 -2.78 -14.91 7.63
N LEU A 125 -4.01 -15.02 8.13
CA LEU A 125 -4.54 -14.11 9.16
C LEU A 125 -3.72 -14.16 10.46
N VAL A 126 -3.39 -15.38 10.93
CA VAL A 126 -2.55 -15.55 12.12
C VAL A 126 -1.14 -15.05 11.89
N GLY A 127 -0.61 -15.30 10.69
CA GLY A 127 0.70 -14.83 10.29
C GLY A 127 0.79 -13.31 10.20
N GLU A 128 -0.21 -12.64 9.61
CA GLU A 128 -0.31 -11.16 9.59
C GLU A 128 -0.34 -10.57 10.99
N PHE A 129 -1.14 -11.16 11.89
CA PHE A 129 -1.20 -10.74 13.29
C PHE A 129 0.19 -10.78 13.96
N GLY A 130 0.92 -11.89 13.78
CA GLY A 130 2.25 -12.05 14.35
C GLY A 130 3.30 -11.15 13.69
N TYR A 131 3.28 -11.06 12.36
CA TYR A 131 4.30 -10.36 11.57
C TYR A 131 4.21 -8.83 11.70
N ASN A 132 2.99 -8.28 11.73
CA ASN A 132 2.77 -6.84 11.88
C ASN A 132 2.86 -6.34 13.33
N ASN A 133 3.34 -7.16 14.25
CA ASN A 133 3.32 -6.97 15.71
C ASN A 133 1.87 -6.96 16.24
N PRO A 134 1.50 -7.90 17.14
CA PRO A 134 0.14 -8.04 17.66
C PRO A 134 -0.46 -6.75 18.21
N VAL A 135 0.34 -5.93 18.89
CA VAL A 135 -0.14 -4.65 19.44
C VAL A 135 -0.52 -3.67 18.32
N ASN A 136 0.35 -3.52 17.29
CA ASN A 136 0.07 -2.65 16.16
C ASN A 136 -1.15 -3.14 15.37
N TYR A 137 -1.28 -4.45 15.18
CA TYR A 137 -2.42 -5.05 14.49
C TYR A 137 -3.75 -4.74 15.21
N VAL A 138 -3.79 -4.92 16.54
CA VAL A 138 -4.97 -4.59 17.35
C VAL A 138 -5.27 -3.09 17.30
N LEU A 139 -4.27 -2.22 17.40
CA LEU A 139 -4.47 -0.78 17.30
C LEU A 139 -5.03 -0.36 15.94
N VAL A 140 -4.57 -0.97 14.85
CA VAL A 140 -5.13 -0.73 13.50
C VAL A 140 -6.61 -1.12 13.46
N ILE A 141 -6.97 -2.31 13.97
CA ILE A 141 -8.38 -2.74 14.02
C ILE A 141 -9.23 -1.77 14.86
N ILE A 142 -8.75 -1.35 16.03
CA ILE A 142 -9.45 -0.38 16.87
C ILE A 142 -9.67 0.94 16.11
N SER A 143 -8.65 1.44 15.39
CA SER A 143 -8.75 2.69 14.64
C SER A 143 -9.74 2.56 13.47
N LEU A 144 -9.74 1.43 12.75
CA LEU A 144 -10.71 1.16 11.68
C LEU A 144 -12.15 1.07 12.21
N ILE A 145 -12.36 0.37 13.34
CA ILE A 145 -13.68 0.30 14.00
C ILE A 145 -14.12 1.71 14.44
N SER A 146 -13.20 2.52 14.95
CA SER A 146 -13.48 3.90 15.35
C SER A 146 -13.93 4.76 14.16
N LEU A 147 -13.30 4.62 13.00
CA LEU A 147 -13.71 5.28 11.76
C LEU A 147 -15.11 4.83 11.29
N ILE A 148 -15.40 3.52 11.38
CA ILE A 148 -16.72 2.96 11.03
C ILE A 148 -17.82 3.51 11.96
N LYS A 149 -17.51 3.73 13.25
CA LYS A 149 -18.42 4.33 14.21
C LYS A 149 -18.62 5.85 14.03
N GLY A 150 -17.94 6.45 13.05
CA GLY A 150 -18.10 7.86 12.69
C GLY A 150 -17.21 8.84 13.44
N ASN A 151 -16.21 8.37 14.20
CA ASN A 151 -15.23 9.25 14.83
C ASN A 151 -14.37 9.95 13.77
N LYS A 152 -14.14 11.26 13.96
CA LYS A 152 -13.47 12.13 12.99
C LYS A 152 -12.10 12.60 13.51
N PHE A 153 -11.14 11.69 13.63
CA PHE A 153 -9.77 12.01 14.01
C PHE A 153 -8.83 12.21 12.81
N ILE A 154 -9.37 12.16 11.59
CA ILE A 154 -8.65 12.39 10.33
C ILE A 154 -9.62 12.91 9.28
N ASP A 155 -9.17 13.83 8.44
CA ASP A 155 -9.96 14.39 7.35
C ASP A 155 -10.39 13.34 6.31
N ASP A 156 -11.52 13.60 5.65
CA ASP A 156 -12.11 12.69 4.67
C ASP A 156 -11.19 12.35 3.49
N MET A 157 -10.42 13.34 3.00
CA MET A 157 -9.55 13.14 1.85
C MET A 157 -8.42 12.15 2.16
N PRO A 158 -7.53 12.38 3.15
CA PRO A 158 -6.48 11.43 3.48
C PRO A 158 -7.04 10.09 3.94
N ARG A 159 -8.15 10.07 4.69
CA ARG A 159 -8.83 8.83 5.10
C ARG A 159 -9.16 7.95 3.90
N ARG A 160 -9.87 8.51 2.90
CA ARG A 160 -10.26 7.75 1.70
C ARG A 160 -9.07 7.29 0.89
N LEU A 161 -8.06 8.17 0.73
CA LEU A 161 -6.86 7.84 -0.01
C LEU A 161 -6.08 6.68 0.65
N ILE A 162 -5.83 6.74 1.95
CA ILE A 162 -5.13 5.69 2.70
C ILE A 162 -5.90 4.36 2.62
N LEU A 163 -7.23 4.37 2.77
CA LEU A 163 -8.03 3.15 2.64
C LEU A 163 -7.89 2.51 1.25
N TRP A 164 -7.98 3.31 0.17
CA TRP A 164 -7.84 2.79 -1.18
C TRP A 164 -6.41 2.36 -1.54
N LEU A 165 -5.41 2.91 -0.88
CA LEU A 165 -4.02 2.48 -1.03
C LEU A 165 -3.72 1.19 -0.25
N SER A 166 -4.45 0.92 0.82
CA SER A 166 -4.18 -0.22 1.71
C SER A 166 -5.04 -1.45 1.41
N LEU A 167 -6.36 -1.26 1.33
CA LEU A 167 -7.30 -2.38 1.30
C LEU A 167 -7.17 -3.27 0.05
N PRO A 168 -6.94 -2.76 -1.18
CA PRO A 168 -6.83 -3.60 -2.36
C PRO A 168 -5.74 -4.66 -2.25
N LEU A 169 -4.56 -4.29 -1.71
CA LEU A 169 -3.46 -5.22 -1.52
C LEU A 169 -3.80 -6.30 -0.48
N ILE A 170 -4.40 -5.92 0.65
CA ILE A 170 -4.82 -6.86 1.70
C ILE A 170 -5.84 -7.85 1.15
N PHE A 171 -6.92 -7.35 0.53
CA PHE A 171 -7.97 -8.20 -0.02
C PHE A 171 -7.47 -9.12 -1.13
N MET A 172 -6.54 -8.66 -1.95
CA MET A 172 -5.94 -9.49 -2.98
C MET A 172 -5.19 -10.67 -2.37
N PHE A 173 -4.33 -10.43 -1.37
CA PHE A 173 -3.57 -11.52 -0.76
C PHE A 173 -4.48 -12.43 0.09
N TRP A 174 -5.50 -11.91 0.74
CA TRP A 174 -6.52 -12.73 1.38
C TRP A 174 -7.24 -13.63 0.38
N PHE A 175 -7.60 -13.11 -0.79
CA PHE A 175 -8.21 -13.90 -1.85
C PHE A 175 -7.27 -15.01 -2.35
N PHE A 176 -6.02 -14.71 -2.62
CA PHE A 176 -5.04 -15.72 -3.04
C PHE A 176 -4.73 -16.73 -1.94
N SER A 177 -4.75 -16.33 -0.67
CA SER A 177 -4.52 -17.25 0.44
C SER A 177 -5.61 -18.32 0.59
N MET A 178 -6.77 -18.12 -0.03
CA MET A 178 -7.82 -19.17 -0.05
C MET A 178 -7.42 -20.39 -0.90
N THR A 179 -6.52 -20.25 -1.84
CA THR A 179 -6.10 -21.31 -2.76
C THR A 179 -4.59 -21.56 -2.78
N ARG A 180 -3.81 -20.67 -2.22
CA ARG A 180 -2.33 -20.71 -2.26
C ARG A 180 -1.73 -20.31 -0.92
N LYS A 181 -0.56 -20.89 -0.62
CA LYS A 181 0.21 -20.52 0.56
C LYS A 181 0.91 -19.17 0.31
N ILE A 182 0.38 -18.10 0.88
CA ILE A 182 0.92 -16.74 0.79
C ILE A 182 1.83 -16.46 1.99
N LEU A 183 2.74 -15.51 1.83
CA LEU A 183 3.62 -15.10 2.91
C LEU A 183 3.04 -13.87 3.64
N PRO A 184 2.74 -13.95 4.94
CA PRO A 184 2.00 -12.93 5.69
C PRO A 184 2.60 -11.52 5.67
N HIS A 185 3.92 -11.41 5.43
CA HIS A 185 4.59 -10.11 5.33
C HIS A 185 4.32 -9.37 4.02
N TRP A 186 3.65 -10.00 3.04
CA TRP A 186 3.37 -9.34 1.76
C TRP A 186 2.32 -8.22 1.89
N THR A 187 1.48 -8.27 2.91
CA THR A 187 0.49 -7.23 3.24
C THR A 187 1.08 -6.10 4.10
N SER A 188 2.29 -6.25 4.63
CA SER A 188 2.91 -5.28 5.55
C SER A 188 2.95 -3.83 5.05
N PRO A 189 3.20 -3.51 3.76
CA PRO A 189 3.15 -2.12 3.28
C PRO A 189 1.79 -1.47 3.50
N SER A 190 0.71 -2.23 3.36
CA SER A 190 -0.66 -1.74 3.64
C SER A 190 -0.89 -1.52 5.13
N PHE A 191 -0.42 -2.41 5.99
CA PHE A 191 -0.53 -2.24 7.45
C PHE A 191 0.24 -1.01 7.92
N ILE A 192 1.42 -0.71 7.34
CA ILE A 192 2.17 0.51 7.64
C ILE A 192 1.36 1.76 7.28
N LEU A 193 0.63 1.76 6.16
CA LEU A 193 -0.27 2.86 5.83
C LEU A 193 -1.45 2.97 6.81
N LEU A 194 -2.03 1.85 7.22
CA LEU A 194 -3.11 1.83 8.20
C LEU A 194 -2.66 2.32 9.60
N MET A 195 -1.37 2.18 9.93
CA MET A 195 -0.81 2.77 11.15
C MET A 195 -0.90 4.30 11.19
N LEU A 196 -1.06 4.98 10.05
CA LEU A 196 -1.33 6.42 10.03
C LEU A 196 -2.66 6.76 10.70
N PHE A 197 -3.67 5.86 10.65
CA PHE A 197 -4.91 6.05 11.40
C PHE A 197 -4.70 5.93 12.90
N VAL A 198 -3.84 5.00 13.33
CA VAL A 198 -3.47 4.86 14.75
C VAL A 198 -2.79 6.13 15.23
N ALA A 199 -1.82 6.63 14.48
CA ALA A 199 -1.10 7.85 14.81
C ALA A 199 -2.04 9.07 14.91
N ALA A 200 -2.94 9.24 13.92
CA ALA A 200 -3.92 10.32 13.93
C ALA A 200 -4.89 10.21 15.10
N GLN A 201 -5.39 9.00 15.40
CA GLN A 201 -6.30 8.78 16.54
C GLN A 201 -5.64 9.04 17.90
N LEU A 202 -4.35 8.70 18.02
CA LEU A 202 -3.61 8.98 19.26
C LEU A 202 -3.35 10.49 19.42
N ALA A 203 -2.98 11.18 18.34
CA ALA A 203 -2.78 12.63 18.35
C ALA A 203 -4.06 13.37 18.75
N ASP A 204 -5.19 13.05 18.13
CA ASP A 204 -6.50 13.62 18.45
C ASP A 204 -6.87 13.44 19.94
N LYS A 205 -6.64 12.25 20.49
CA LYS A 205 -6.87 11.99 21.92
C LYS A 205 -5.92 12.75 22.86
N TYR A 206 -4.73 13.05 22.41
CA TYR A 206 -3.76 13.82 23.18
C TYR A 206 -4.16 15.29 23.24
N GLU A 207 -4.54 15.88 22.11
CA GLU A 207 -5.01 17.27 22.03
C GLU A 207 -6.27 17.52 22.89
N ILE A 208 -7.20 16.55 22.91
CA ILE A 208 -8.41 16.62 23.78
C ILE A 208 -8.07 16.60 25.27
N LYS A 209 -6.95 15.98 25.68
CA LYS A 209 -6.55 15.91 27.09
C LYS A 209 -5.81 17.15 27.57
N GLU A 210 -5.24 17.94 26.68
CA GLU A 210 -4.52 19.18 27.03
C GLU A 210 -5.42 20.41 27.03
N GLN A 211 -6.68 20.30 26.62
CA GLN A 211 -7.73 21.31 26.68
C GLN A 211 -8.60 21.12 27.94
#